data_0e58153257bb426640cf15aa8306ba6f
#
_entry.id   0e58153257bb426640cf15aa8306ba6f
#
_cell.length_a   1.000
_cell.length_b   1.000
_cell.length_c   1.000
_cell.angle_alpha   90.00
_cell.angle_beta   90.00
_cell.angle_gamma   90.00
#
_symmetry.space_group_name_H-M   'P 1'
#
loop_
_entity.id
_entity.type
_entity.pdbx_description
1 polymer ?
#
loop_
_entity_poly.entity_id
_entity_poly.type
_entity_poly.pdbx_seq_one_letter_code
_entity_poly.pdbx_strand_id
1 'polypeptide(L)'
;MTDFNKILDQAKEIESKIKESQEKIKKIEAEGISGSNSVKITLNGEGEMVRIELSEDVVKEEKTIIEDLIVAAHNNAKSKLKSKTSEEISKATGNFSIPGFKWPL
;
A
#
# COMPACT_ATOMS: atom_id res chain seq x y z
N MET A 1 33.06 8.74 22.93
CA MET A 1 33.68 7.53 22.62
C MET A 1 32.82 6.33 22.90
N THR A 2 32.19 6.37 23.94
CA THR A 2 31.34 5.36 24.42
C THR A 2 30.08 5.16 23.58
N ASP A 3 29.81 6.08 22.68
CA ASP A 3 28.54 6.07 21.99
C ASP A 3 28.52 5.21 20.74
N PHE A 4 29.66 4.63 20.40
CA PHE A 4 29.73 3.78 19.21
C PHE A 4 28.82 2.55 19.34
N ASN A 5 28.81 1.93 20.51
CA ASN A 5 27.93 0.79 20.77
C ASN A 5 26.48 1.19 20.76
N LYS A 6 26.16 2.39 21.26
CA LYS A 6 24.80 2.92 21.20
C LYS A 6 24.35 3.16 19.77
N ILE A 7 25.25 3.69 18.94
CA ILE A 7 24.97 3.92 17.54
C ILE A 7 24.68 2.61 16.84
N LEU A 8 25.46 1.58 17.12
CA LEU A 8 25.24 0.25 16.56
C LEU A 8 23.91 -0.35 17.01
N ASP A 9 23.58 -0.18 18.28
CA ASP A 9 22.33 -0.69 18.82
C ASP A 9 21.13 0.03 18.19
N GLN A 10 21.23 1.34 18.00
CA GLN A 10 20.19 2.11 17.33
C GLN A 10 20.03 1.70 15.88
N ALA A 11 21.14 1.46 15.19
CA ALA A 11 21.11 1.01 13.80
C ALA A 11 20.42 -0.35 13.68
N LYS A 12 20.71 -1.26 14.61
CA LYS A 12 20.06 -2.57 14.63
C LYS A 12 18.58 -2.46 14.92
N GLU A 13 18.20 -1.54 15.81
CA GLU A 13 16.80 -1.31 16.13
C GLU A 13 16.04 -0.77 14.95
N ILE A 14 16.64 0.20 14.23
CA ILE A 14 16.03 0.76 13.01
C ILE A 14 15.88 -0.32 11.95
N GLU A 15 16.92 -1.12 11.74
CA GLU A 15 16.89 -2.22 10.79
C GLU A 15 15.78 -3.21 11.11
N SER A 16 15.64 -3.55 12.39
CA SER A 16 14.59 -4.45 12.85
C SER A 16 13.20 -3.89 12.58
N LYS A 17 13.01 -2.60 12.85
CA LYS A 17 11.71 -1.94 12.61
C LYS A 17 11.39 -1.85 11.13
N ILE A 18 12.38 -1.61 10.30
CA ILE A 18 12.18 -1.57 8.84
C ILE A 18 11.77 -2.95 8.34
N LYS A 19 12.43 -4.00 8.80
CA LYS A 19 12.07 -5.38 8.46
C LYS A 19 10.64 -5.70 8.86
N GLU A 20 10.29 -5.34 10.08
CA GLU A 20 8.95 -5.55 10.62
C GLU A 20 7.91 -4.82 9.79
N SER A 21 8.21 -3.58 9.42
CA SER A 21 7.34 -2.77 8.57
C SER A 21 7.17 -3.42 7.18
N GLN A 22 8.25 -3.92 6.60
CA GLN A 22 8.19 -4.59 5.29
C GLN A 22 7.33 -5.85 5.35
N GLU A 23 7.41 -6.60 6.43
CA GLU A 23 6.57 -7.77 6.62
C GLU A 23 5.09 -7.40 6.71
N LYS A 24 4.79 -6.31 7.42
CA LYS A 24 3.41 -5.81 7.51
C LYS A 24 2.91 -5.32 6.16
N ILE A 25 3.77 -4.62 5.40
CA ILE A 25 3.40 -4.11 4.07
C ILE A 25 3.04 -5.26 3.14
N LYS A 26 3.78 -6.37 3.18
CA LYS A 26 3.48 -7.54 2.35
C LYS A 26 2.10 -8.12 2.63
N LYS A 27 1.59 -7.94 3.84
CA LYS A 27 0.28 -8.46 4.26
C LYS A 27 -0.85 -7.49 4.00
N ILE A 28 -0.56 -6.26 3.59
CA ILE A 28 -1.57 -5.27 3.27
C ILE A 28 -2.33 -5.70 2.03
N GLU A 29 -3.64 -5.49 2.06
CA GLU A 29 -4.48 -5.58 0.87
C GLU A 29 -5.25 -4.28 0.75
N ALA A 30 -5.42 -3.82 -0.47
CA ALA A 30 -6.21 -2.63 -0.76
C ALA A 30 -7.26 -2.96 -1.79
N GLU A 31 -8.49 -2.58 -1.50
CA GLU A 31 -9.64 -2.86 -2.34
C GLU A 31 -10.08 -1.57 -3.02
N GLY A 32 -10.14 -1.60 -4.35
CA GLY A 32 -10.63 -0.48 -5.14
C GLY A 32 -11.96 -0.84 -5.78
N ILE A 33 -12.82 0.15 -5.88
CA ILE A 33 -14.17 -0.04 -6.43
C ILE A 33 -14.46 1.01 -7.49
N SER A 34 -15.37 0.67 -8.39
CA SER A 34 -15.90 1.60 -9.37
C SER A 34 -17.32 1.20 -9.75
N GLY A 35 -18.02 2.11 -10.42
CA GLY A 35 -19.36 1.85 -10.93
C GLY A 35 -20.36 1.42 -9.87
N SER A 36 -20.46 2.14 -8.76
CA SER A 36 -21.36 1.81 -7.65
C SER A 36 -21.15 0.39 -7.15
N ASN A 37 -19.88 0.03 -6.96
CA ASN A 37 -19.45 -1.30 -6.49
C ASN A 37 -19.64 -2.42 -7.53
N SER A 38 -19.83 -2.05 -8.79
CA SER A 38 -19.97 -3.05 -9.87
C SER A 38 -18.66 -3.77 -10.15
N VAL A 39 -17.53 -3.09 -9.94
CA VAL A 39 -16.20 -3.67 -10.14
C VAL A 39 -15.40 -3.45 -8.87
N LYS A 40 -14.78 -4.52 -8.40
CA LYS A 40 -13.95 -4.50 -7.21
C LYS A 40 -12.63 -5.19 -7.53
N ILE A 41 -11.53 -4.51 -7.25
CA ILE A 41 -10.19 -5.06 -7.48
C ILE A 41 -9.42 -5.03 -6.16
N THR A 42 -8.76 -6.14 -5.84
CA THR A 42 -7.92 -6.23 -4.65
C THR A 42 -6.46 -6.35 -5.06
N LEU A 43 -5.64 -5.47 -4.52
CA LEU A 43 -4.18 -5.50 -4.71
C LEU A 43 -3.52 -5.92 -3.40
N ASN A 44 -2.43 -6.69 -3.49
CA ASN A 44 -1.63 -7.00 -2.32
C ASN A 44 -0.60 -5.88 -2.06
N GLY A 45 0.20 -6.05 -1.00
CA GLY A 45 1.20 -5.05 -0.62
C GLY A 45 2.28 -4.80 -1.66
N GLU A 46 2.44 -5.72 -2.60
CA GLU A 46 3.41 -5.59 -3.70
C GLU A 46 2.79 -4.94 -4.94
N GLY A 47 1.51 -4.60 -4.87
CA GLY A 47 0.81 -3.97 -5.98
C GLY A 47 0.26 -4.94 -7.01
N GLU A 48 0.29 -6.23 -6.70
CA GLU A 48 -0.24 -7.24 -7.62
C GLU A 48 -1.74 -7.38 -7.43
N MET A 49 -2.46 -7.59 -8.53
CA MET A 49 -3.89 -7.84 -8.47
C MET A 49 -4.12 -9.31 -8.07
N VAL A 50 -4.70 -9.51 -6.90
CA VAL A 50 -4.96 -10.86 -6.39
C VAL A 50 -6.42 -11.27 -6.58
N ARG A 51 -7.29 -10.32 -6.86
CA ARG A 51 -8.71 -10.63 -7.04
C ARG A 51 -9.39 -9.54 -7.85
N ILE A 52 -10.33 -9.95 -8.68
CA ILE A 52 -11.23 -9.05 -9.37
C ILE A 52 -12.65 -9.63 -9.24
N GLU A 53 -13.60 -8.79 -8.91
CA GLU A 53 -15.00 -9.16 -8.80
C GLU A 53 -15.82 -8.25 -9.69
N LEU A 54 -16.64 -8.85 -10.52
CA LEU A 54 -17.55 -8.14 -11.41
C LEU A 54 -18.98 -8.50 -11.02
N SER A 55 -19.85 -7.49 -10.91
CA SER A 55 -21.27 -7.76 -10.62
C SER A 55 -21.95 -8.39 -11.83
N GLU A 56 -23.06 -9.03 -11.60
CA GLU A 56 -23.84 -9.62 -12.70
C GLU A 56 -24.32 -8.54 -13.69
N ASP A 57 -24.63 -7.37 -13.17
CA ASP A 57 -25.11 -6.27 -14.02
C ASP A 57 -24.00 -5.71 -14.90
N VAL A 58 -22.78 -5.59 -14.38
CA VAL A 58 -21.69 -4.99 -15.16
C VAL A 58 -21.27 -5.87 -16.32
N VAL A 59 -21.38 -7.19 -16.19
CA VAL A 59 -20.97 -8.10 -17.28
C VAL A 59 -21.93 -8.02 -18.48
N LYS A 60 -23.08 -7.38 -18.30
CA LYS A 60 -24.05 -7.14 -19.38
C LYS A 60 -23.79 -5.84 -20.13
N GLU A 61 -22.87 -5.03 -19.63
CA GLU A 61 -22.52 -3.75 -20.24
C GLU A 61 -21.64 -3.95 -21.46
N GLU A 62 -21.49 -2.88 -22.24
CA GLU A 62 -20.60 -2.90 -23.38
C GLU A 62 -19.16 -3.09 -22.92
N LYS A 63 -18.38 -3.76 -23.73
CA LYS A 63 -16.99 -4.06 -23.47
C LYS A 63 -16.19 -2.82 -23.03
N THR A 64 -16.37 -1.71 -23.73
CA THR A 64 -15.64 -0.46 -23.42
C THR A 64 -15.95 0.03 -22.02
N ILE A 65 -17.21 -0.07 -21.61
CA ILE A 65 -17.64 0.34 -20.27
C ILE A 65 -16.98 -0.54 -19.21
N ILE A 66 -16.97 -1.85 -19.43
CA ILE A 66 -16.36 -2.79 -18.50
C ILE A 66 -14.86 -2.49 -18.35
N GLU A 67 -14.19 -2.26 -19.48
CA GLU A 67 -12.77 -1.95 -19.49
C GLU A 67 -12.45 -0.68 -18.70
N ASP A 68 -13.25 0.38 -18.92
CA ASP A 68 -13.06 1.64 -18.22
C ASP A 68 -13.30 1.50 -16.72
N LEU A 69 -14.29 0.71 -16.33
CA LEU A 69 -14.57 0.48 -14.91
C LEU A 69 -13.47 -0.32 -14.23
N ILE A 70 -12.87 -1.28 -14.93
CA ILE A 70 -11.75 -2.05 -14.41
C ILE A 70 -10.56 -1.12 -14.17
N VAL A 71 -10.25 -0.26 -15.11
CA VAL A 71 -9.15 0.72 -14.97
C VAL A 71 -9.42 1.63 -13.78
N ALA A 72 -10.63 2.13 -13.63
CA ALA A 72 -11.00 3.01 -12.52
C ALA A 72 -10.88 2.31 -11.18
N ALA A 73 -11.34 1.07 -11.08
CA ALA A 73 -11.24 0.29 -9.84
C ALA A 73 -9.79 0.00 -9.48
N HIS A 74 -8.98 -0.33 -10.48
CA HIS A 74 -7.55 -0.57 -10.28
C HIS A 74 -6.84 0.68 -9.76
N ASN A 75 -7.10 1.83 -10.37
CA ASN A 75 -6.50 3.09 -9.95
C ASN A 75 -6.94 3.46 -8.52
N ASN A 76 -8.19 3.19 -8.19
CA ASN A 76 -8.69 3.41 -6.84
C ASN A 76 -7.99 2.51 -5.83
N ALA A 77 -7.82 1.22 -6.15
CA ALA A 77 -7.10 0.28 -5.31
C ALA A 77 -5.65 0.71 -5.10
N LYS A 78 -5.00 1.14 -6.18
CA LYS A 78 -3.62 1.59 -6.15
C LYS A 78 -3.43 2.80 -5.25
N SER A 79 -4.36 3.75 -5.33
CA SER A 79 -4.34 4.93 -4.48
C SER A 79 -4.49 4.56 -3.00
N LYS A 80 -5.41 3.67 -2.69
CA LYS A 80 -5.61 3.19 -1.32
C LYS A 80 -4.41 2.41 -0.81
N LEU A 81 -3.79 1.60 -1.66
CA LEU A 81 -2.59 0.87 -1.31
C LEU A 81 -1.46 1.82 -0.95
N LYS A 82 -1.27 2.86 -1.77
CA LYS A 82 -0.24 3.87 -1.52
C LYS A 82 -0.43 4.54 -0.17
N SER A 83 -1.67 4.89 0.17
CA SER A 83 -1.98 5.50 1.48
C SER A 83 -1.69 4.55 2.63
N LYS A 84 -2.07 3.29 2.51
CA LYS A 84 -1.82 2.29 3.55
C LYS A 84 -0.32 2.03 3.74
N THR A 85 0.41 1.95 2.64
CA THR A 85 1.86 1.74 2.68
C THR A 85 2.57 2.94 3.31
N SER A 86 2.17 4.16 2.92
CA SER A 86 2.74 5.39 3.49
C SER A 86 2.49 5.47 4.99
N GLU A 87 1.29 5.10 5.40
CA GLU A 87 0.93 5.10 6.82
C GLU A 87 1.80 4.11 7.60
N GLU A 88 2.01 2.92 7.07
CA GLU A 88 2.83 1.92 7.72
C GLU A 88 4.30 2.35 7.83
N ILE A 89 4.82 2.96 6.77
CA ILE A 89 6.18 3.48 6.76
C ILE A 89 6.32 4.62 7.77
N SER A 90 5.33 5.50 7.85
CA SER A 90 5.32 6.60 8.83
C SER A 90 5.39 6.07 10.26
N LYS A 91 4.65 5.01 10.55
CA LYS A 91 4.68 4.39 11.88
C LYS A 91 6.07 3.84 12.20
N ALA A 92 6.71 3.22 11.22
CA ALA A 92 8.03 2.63 11.41
C ALA A 92 9.11 3.68 11.60
N THR A 93 8.99 4.83 10.92
CA THR A 93 10.02 5.87 10.90
C THR A 93 9.69 7.09 11.74
N GLY A 94 8.52 7.11 12.37
CA GLY A 94 8.05 8.28 13.13
C GLY A 94 8.98 8.73 14.23
N ASN A 95 9.66 7.80 14.88
CA ASN A 95 10.59 8.10 15.97
C ASN A 95 12.01 8.40 15.47
N PHE A 96 12.24 8.26 14.18
CA PHE A 96 13.54 8.45 13.57
C PHE A 96 13.52 9.56 12.53
N SER A 97 12.61 10.51 12.67
CA SER A 97 12.50 11.60 11.71
C SER A 97 13.74 12.49 11.80
N ILE A 98 14.27 12.82 10.65
CA ILE A 98 15.43 13.70 10.53
C ILE A 98 14.91 15.10 10.23
N PRO A 99 15.27 16.12 11.04
CA PRO A 99 14.81 17.48 10.79
C PRO A 99 15.12 17.93 9.36
N GLY A 100 14.12 18.45 8.68
CA GLY A 100 14.28 18.93 7.32
C GLY A 100 14.19 17.85 6.24
N PHE A 101 14.08 16.60 6.62
CA PHE A 101 13.96 15.51 5.67
C PHE A 101 12.49 15.15 5.44
N LYS A 102 12.11 15.03 4.18
CA LYS A 102 10.77 14.59 3.81
C LYS A 102 10.86 13.24 3.11
N TRP A 103 10.08 12.28 3.57
CA TRP A 103 10.01 10.99 2.91
C TRP A 103 9.27 11.14 1.57
N PRO A 104 9.78 10.53 0.51
CA PRO A 104 9.17 10.65 -0.82
C PRO A 104 7.96 9.72 -0.95
N LEU A 105 6.92 10.02 -0.24
CA LEU A 105 5.72 9.17 -0.23
C LEU A 105 4.48 9.90 -0.74
#